data_9170ffda97feeb10938b7779234111a4
#
_entry.id   9170ffda97feeb10938b7779234111a4
#
_cell.length_a   1.000
_cell.length_b   1.000
_cell.length_c   1.000
_cell.angle_alpha   90.00
_cell.angle_beta   90.00
_cell.angle_gamma   90.00
#
_symmetry.space_group_name_H-M   'P 1'
#
loop_
_entity.id
_entity.type
_entity.pdbx_description
1 polymer ?
#
loop_
_entity_poly.entity_id
_entity_poly.type
_entity_poly.pdbx_seq_one_letter_code
_entity_poly.pdbx_strand_id
1 'polypeptide(L)'
;PRRFHRFPDCRIPLLLSCNLESGGNGVADSGTFFGRQLQVAATDEKEQAKRLGMICGREGGATGCNWAFAPIVDIDFNWRNPITNVRTYGSDPERVLTMADAYIDGIREADPGMAACIKHFPGDGVDERDQHLLPTVNSLSVEKWESTYGRVYGKLIEKGVKTVMVGHILQPEMTRKMCPGIKDEEILPASVNRYLMTDLLRGQLGFEGLITTDATPMVGFTGMMSRKEALAKALMGGADVLLFCKNIDEDYAGIREYLEKGRITMERIDEAVMRQLALKVSLKLHEKQKNNTLVPEKEALLVIGCKEHADWAKECADKAITLVKDNQKLLPISPARTKRIRITILGEEK
;
A
#
# COMPACT_ATOMS: atom_id res chain seq x y z
N PRO A 1 -11.41 -17.27 -2.83
CA PRO A 1 -10.17 -17.90 -3.30
C PRO A 1 -10.42 -19.22 -4.03
N ARG A 2 -11.24 -20.16 -3.47
CA ARG A 2 -11.56 -21.47 -4.10
C ARG A 2 -12.11 -21.35 -5.53
N ARG A 3 -12.83 -20.28 -5.85
CA ARG A 3 -13.43 -20.05 -7.16
C ARG A 3 -12.39 -19.66 -8.22
N PHE A 4 -11.36 -18.89 -7.83
CA PHE A 4 -10.32 -18.38 -8.74
C PHE A 4 -9.23 -19.41 -9.05
N HIS A 5 -8.92 -20.33 -8.10
CA HIS A 5 -7.94 -21.39 -8.32
C HIS A 5 -8.50 -22.65 -9.01
N ARG A 6 -9.81 -22.67 -9.27
CA ARG A 6 -10.49 -23.79 -9.95
C ARG A 6 -10.62 -23.65 -11.47
N PHE A 7 -9.96 -22.66 -12.07
CA PHE A 7 -9.88 -22.63 -13.54
C PHE A 7 -8.95 -23.76 -13.99
N PRO A 8 -9.49 -24.84 -14.61
CA PRO A 8 -8.70 -26.04 -14.95
C PRO A 8 -7.56 -25.75 -15.93
N ASP A 9 -7.64 -24.62 -16.64
CA ASP A 9 -6.64 -24.20 -17.64
C ASP A 9 -5.62 -23.18 -17.11
N CYS A 10 -5.75 -22.70 -15.85
CA CYS A 10 -4.82 -21.71 -15.30
C CYS A 10 -3.55 -22.42 -14.80
N ARG A 11 -2.57 -22.55 -15.67
CA ARG A 11 -1.26 -23.16 -15.39
C ARG A 11 -0.37 -22.30 -14.48
N ILE A 12 -0.71 -21.04 -14.32
CA ILE A 12 0.07 -20.07 -13.54
C ILE A 12 -0.79 -19.56 -12.39
N PRO A 13 -0.35 -19.74 -11.11
CA PRO A 13 -1.13 -19.31 -9.95
C PRO A 13 -1.36 -17.80 -9.95
N LEU A 14 -2.50 -17.37 -9.38
CA LEU A 14 -2.87 -15.97 -9.28
C LEU A 14 -2.16 -15.27 -8.11
N LEU A 15 -1.87 -13.99 -8.28
CA LEU A 15 -1.63 -13.07 -7.18
C LEU A 15 -2.99 -12.63 -6.63
N LEU A 16 -3.26 -12.94 -5.37
CA LEU A 16 -4.50 -12.56 -4.68
C LEU A 16 -4.17 -11.48 -3.64
N SER A 17 -4.67 -10.29 -3.87
CA SER A 17 -4.32 -9.11 -3.08
C SER A 17 -5.46 -8.61 -2.23
N CYS A 18 -5.11 -8.00 -1.08
CA CYS A 18 -6.05 -7.33 -0.18
C CYS A 18 -5.40 -6.12 0.49
N ASN A 19 -6.22 -5.14 0.89
CA ASN A 19 -5.78 -4.01 1.72
C ASN A 19 -5.70 -4.44 3.18
N LEU A 20 -4.54 -4.95 3.58
CA LEU A 20 -4.25 -5.42 4.94
C LEU A 20 -3.59 -4.30 5.77
N GLU A 21 -4.21 -3.12 5.83
CA GLU A 21 -3.64 -1.92 6.46
C GLU A 21 -3.86 -1.90 7.98
N SER A 22 -4.97 -2.46 8.45
CA SER A 22 -5.41 -2.35 9.85
C SER A 22 -5.67 -3.71 10.51
N GLY A 23 -5.29 -4.80 9.86
CA GLY A 23 -5.50 -6.17 10.33
C GLY A 23 -6.21 -7.05 9.32
N GLY A 24 -6.68 -8.20 9.76
CA GLY A 24 -7.39 -9.18 8.95
C GLY A 24 -8.78 -8.73 8.47
N ASN A 25 -9.33 -7.67 9.06
CA ASN A 25 -10.58 -7.04 8.60
C ASN A 25 -10.49 -6.51 7.15
N GLY A 26 -9.30 -6.37 6.60
CA GLY A 26 -9.10 -6.03 5.18
C GLY A 26 -9.42 -7.19 4.22
N VAL A 27 -9.59 -8.41 4.72
CA VAL A 27 -9.84 -9.61 3.90
C VAL A 27 -11.10 -10.37 4.30
N ALA A 28 -11.59 -10.20 5.54
CA ALA A 28 -12.79 -10.85 6.06
C ALA A 28 -13.51 -9.93 7.06
N ASP A 29 -14.84 -9.87 7.02
CA ASP A 29 -15.64 -9.05 7.94
C ASP A 29 -15.44 -9.46 9.41
N SER A 30 -15.19 -10.76 9.66
CA SER A 30 -14.85 -11.30 10.98
C SER A 30 -13.37 -11.19 11.33
N GLY A 31 -12.55 -10.63 10.45
CA GLY A 31 -11.12 -10.45 10.66
C GLY A 31 -10.82 -9.43 11.76
N THR A 32 -9.68 -9.61 12.39
CA THR A 32 -9.24 -8.71 13.47
C THR A 32 -9.02 -7.30 12.95
N PHE A 33 -9.71 -6.33 13.51
CA PHE A 33 -9.36 -4.92 13.42
C PHE A 33 -8.34 -4.60 14.52
N PHE A 34 -7.08 -4.50 14.13
CA PHE A 34 -5.98 -4.21 15.08
C PHE A 34 -5.88 -2.72 15.43
N GLY A 35 -6.24 -1.87 14.48
CA GLY A 35 -6.16 -0.42 14.57
C GLY A 35 -5.50 0.20 13.36
N ARG A 36 -5.72 1.49 13.17
CA ARG A 36 -5.06 2.27 12.11
C ARG A 36 -3.56 2.43 12.42
N GLN A 37 -2.74 2.66 11.40
CA GLN A 37 -1.29 2.79 11.57
C GLN A 37 -0.90 3.91 12.54
N LEU A 38 -1.64 5.03 12.58
CA LEU A 38 -1.40 6.10 13.56
C LEU A 38 -1.63 5.64 15.00
N GLN A 39 -2.67 4.81 15.23
CA GLN A 39 -2.90 4.21 16.56
C GLN A 39 -1.73 3.31 16.96
N VAL A 40 -1.24 2.49 16.01
CA VAL A 40 -0.06 1.65 16.27
C VAL A 40 1.17 2.50 16.58
N ALA A 41 1.39 3.57 15.83
CA ALA A 41 2.51 4.50 16.08
C ALA A 41 2.41 5.23 17.41
N ALA A 42 1.18 5.51 17.90
CA ALA A 42 0.96 6.17 19.19
C ALA A 42 1.41 5.31 20.39
N THR A 43 1.61 4.02 20.22
CA THR A 43 2.20 3.14 21.25
C THR A 43 3.70 3.36 21.43
N ASP A 44 4.37 3.91 20.44
CA ASP A 44 5.83 4.05 20.32
C ASP A 44 6.59 2.70 20.41
N GLU A 45 5.89 1.58 20.19
CA GLU A 45 6.43 0.23 20.26
C GLU A 45 6.39 -0.44 18.86
N LYS A 46 7.55 -0.63 18.23
CA LYS A 46 7.65 -1.33 16.92
C LYS A 46 7.06 -2.75 16.94
N GLU A 47 7.02 -3.39 18.12
CA GLU A 47 6.42 -4.71 18.29
C GLU A 47 4.92 -4.71 17.94
N GLN A 48 4.20 -3.61 18.21
CA GLN A 48 2.79 -3.50 17.83
C GLN A 48 2.63 -3.46 16.31
N ALA A 49 3.54 -2.81 15.58
CA ALA A 49 3.55 -2.84 14.13
C ALA A 49 3.89 -4.23 13.58
N LYS A 50 4.81 -4.95 14.22
CA LYS A 50 5.12 -6.34 13.88
C LYS A 50 3.91 -7.25 14.10
N ARG A 51 3.21 -7.15 15.23
CA ARG A 51 1.98 -7.90 15.50
C ARG A 51 0.88 -7.61 14.49
N LEU A 52 0.71 -6.34 14.09
CA LEU A 52 -0.20 -5.99 13.00
C LEU A 52 0.18 -6.74 11.72
N GLY A 53 1.45 -6.76 11.34
CA GLY A 53 1.95 -7.53 10.18
C GLY A 53 1.69 -9.03 10.34
N MET A 54 1.91 -9.61 11.52
CA MET A 54 1.64 -11.03 11.80
C MET A 54 0.16 -11.37 11.64
N ILE A 55 -0.74 -10.55 12.15
CA ILE A 55 -2.19 -10.73 11.99
C ILE A 55 -2.56 -10.69 10.50
N CYS A 56 -2.05 -9.69 9.78
CA CYS A 56 -2.27 -9.54 8.33
C CYS A 56 -1.77 -10.76 7.55
N GLY A 57 -0.59 -11.28 7.89
CA GLY A 57 -0.02 -12.47 7.28
C GLY A 57 -0.84 -13.73 7.59
N ARG A 58 -1.17 -13.97 8.85
CA ARG A 58 -1.92 -15.16 9.29
C ARG A 58 -3.36 -15.18 8.75
N GLU A 59 -4.12 -14.09 8.95
CA GLU A 59 -5.53 -14.03 8.55
C GLU A 59 -5.67 -13.88 7.03
N GLY A 60 -4.80 -13.09 6.40
CA GLY A 60 -4.74 -12.97 4.94
C GLY A 60 -4.35 -14.29 4.29
N GLY A 61 -3.30 -14.96 4.78
CA GLY A 61 -2.85 -16.26 4.29
C GLY A 61 -3.93 -17.34 4.45
N ALA A 62 -4.66 -17.33 5.57
CA ALA A 62 -5.77 -18.26 5.82
C ALA A 62 -6.90 -18.17 4.78
N THR A 63 -7.08 -17.00 4.14
CA THR A 63 -8.05 -16.81 3.05
C THR A 63 -7.46 -17.07 1.66
N GLY A 64 -6.14 -17.33 1.58
CA GLY A 64 -5.41 -17.52 0.33
C GLY A 64 -4.87 -16.22 -0.28
N CYS A 65 -4.94 -15.09 0.43
CA CYS A 65 -4.25 -13.87 0.05
C CYS A 65 -2.74 -14.12 0.07
N ASN A 66 -2.03 -13.64 -0.96
CA ASN A 66 -0.58 -13.77 -1.07
C ASN A 66 0.12 -12.45 -1.43
N TRP A 67 -0.64 -11.35 -1.44
CA TRP A 67 -0.13 -10.01 -1.73
C TRP A 67 -0.87 -8.97 -0.89
N ALA A 68 -0.21 -8.45 0.15
CA ALA A 68 -0.75 -7.41 1.02
C ALA A 68 -0.46 -6.03 0.42
N PHE A 69 -1.49 -5.23 0.13
CA PHE A 69 -1.35 -3.82 -0.25
C PHE A 69 -1.13 -2.96 1.00
N ALA A 70 -0.05 -3.25 1.71
CA ALA A 70 0.41 -2.63 2.95
C ALA A 70 1.90 -2.98 3.19
N PRO A 71 2.64 -2.21 4.02
CA PRO A 71 2.18 -1.07 4.80
C PRO A 71 2.12 0.24 3.99
N ILE A 72 1.39 1.23 4.52
CA ILE A 72 1.47 2.60 4.03
C ILE A 72 2.73 3.24 4.60
N VAL A 73 3.55 3.82 3.72
CA VAL A 73 4.81 4.51 4.07
C VAL A 73 4.77 6.00 3.73
N ASP A 74 3.56 6.52 3.48
CA ASP A 74 3.31 7.94 3.36
C ASP A 74 3.62 8.65 4.68
N ILE A 75 3.98 9.94 4.59
CA ILE A 75 4.36 10.75 5.75
C ILE A 75 3.36 11.89 5.88
N ASP A 76 2.68 12.00 7.02
CA ASP A 76 1.64 13.00 7.26
C ASP A 76 2.23 14.38 7.57
N PHE A 77 2.83 15.03 6.56
CA PHE A 77 3.39 16.38 6.71
C PHE A 77 2.31 17.46 6.76
N ASN A 78 1.13 17.17 6.18
CA ASN A 78 0.01 18.11 6.14
C ASN A 78 -1.23 17.46 6.77
N TRP A 79 -1.55 17.87 7.97
CA TRP A 79 -2.72 17.38 8.71
C TRP A 79 -4.07 17.57 7.99
N ARG A 80 -4.11 18.41 6.95
CA ARG A 80 -5.29 18.60 6.09
C ARG A 80 -5.38 17.59 4.96
N ASN A 81 -4.35 16.75 4.76
CA ASN A 81 -4.45 15.69 3.77
C ASN A 81 -5.57 14.72 4.17
N PRO A 82 -6.60 14.51 3.32
CA PRO A 82 -7.76 13.71 3.70
C PRO A 82 -7.50 12.20 3.64
N ILE A 83 -6.37 11.77 3.06
CA ILE A 83 -6.09 10.37 2.75
C ILE A 83 -5.07 9.77 3.71
N THR A 84 -4.00 10.48 4.03
CA THR A 84 -2.93 9.97 4.89
C THR A 84 -3.40 9.91 6.34
N ASN A 85 -3.47 10.99 7.02
CA ASN A 85 -4.06 11.14 8.35
C ASN A 85 -3.82 9.90 9.23
N VAL A 86 -4.87 9.24 9.70
CA VAL A 86 -4.78 8.05 10.56
C VAL A 86 -4.25 6.78 9.88
N ARG A 87 -4.13 6.78 8.55
CA ARG A 87 -3.62 5.64 7.79
C ARG A 87 -2.09 5.51 7.82
N THR A 88 -1.36 6.57 8.21
CA THR A 88 0.11 6.57 8.28
C THR A 88 0.61 6.33 9.69
N TYR A 89 1.92 6.07 9.84
CA TYR A 89 2.59 6.02 11.14
C TYR A 89 2.95 7.43 11.67
N GLY A 90 2.42 8.50 11.05
CA GLY A 90 2.58 9.89 11.47
C GLY A 90 3.50 10.72 10.59
N SER A 91 4.03 11.81 11.14
CA SER A 91 4.78 12.84 10.41
C SER A 91 6.31 12.71 10.54
N ASP A 92 6.81 11.74 11.33
CA ASP A 92 8.24 11.49 11.49
C ASP A 92 8.70 10.37 10.54
N PRO A 93 9.60 10.66 9.57
CA PRO A 93 10.10 9.66 8.61
C PRO A 93 10.78 8.45 9.27
N GLU A 94 11.50 8.63 10.38
CA GLU A 94 12.18 7.54 11.06
C GLU A 94 11.18 6.61 11.78
N ARG A 95 10.12 7.17 12.33
CA ARG A 95 9.02 6.37 12.90
C ARG A 95 8.29 5.60 11.80
N VAL A 96 7.97 6.26 10.66
CA VAL A 96 7.37 5.59 9.51
C VAL A 96 8.24 4.43 9.04
N LEU A 97 9.55 4.65 8.87
CA LEU A 97 10.50 3.60 8.49
C LEU A 97 10.51 2.43 9.49
N THR A 98 10.67 2.74 10.77
CA THR A 98 10.80 1.72 11.82
C THR A 98 9.55 0.85 11.94
N MET A 99 8.37 1.47 11.90
CA MET A 99 7.09 0.76 12.03
C MET A 99 6.76 -0.04 10.75
N ALA A 100 7.00 0.54 9.56
CA ALA A 100 6.77 -0.16 8.31
C ALA A 100 7.69 -1.37 8.15
N ASP A 101 8.95 -1.26 8.55
CA ASP A 101 9.91 -2.35 8.57
C ASP A 101 9.44 -3.49 9.48
N ALA A 102 9.02 -3.16 10.71
CA ALA A 102 8.49 -4.13 11.66
C ALA A 102 7.21 -4.82 11.14
N TYR A 103 6.32 -4.08 10.48
CA TYR A 103 5.14 -4.65 9.81
C TYR A 103 5.53 -5.67 8.73
N ILE A 104 6.49 -5.34 7.87
CA ILE A 104 6.98 -6.23 6.81
C ILE A 104 7.60 -7.50 7.41
N ASP A 105 8.37 -7.35 8.48
CA ASP A 105 8.93 -8.50 9.21
C ASP A 105 7.83 -9.39 9.80
N GLY A 106 6.75 -8.78 10.33
CA GLY A 106 5.58 -9.50 10.83
C GLY A 106 4.88 -10.33 9.76
N ILE A 107 4.66 -9.76 8.56
CA ILE A 107 4.12 -10.52 7.42
C ILE A 107 5.05 -11.68 7.05
N ARG A 108 6.35 -11.40 6.92
CA ARG A 108 7.35 -12.40 6.49
C ARG A 108 7.46 -13.56 7.47
N GLU A 109 7.35 -13.29 8.76
CA GLU A 109 7.36 -14.32 9.82
C GLU A 109 6.08 -15.14 9.81
N ALA A 110 4.92 -14.50 9.62
CA ALA A 110 3.62 -15.16 9.65
C ALA A 110 3.32 -15.98 8.39
N ASP A 111 3.63 -15.45 7.21
CA ASP A 111 3.48 -16.13 5.91
C ASP A 111 4.58 -15.70 4.94
N PRO A 112 5.68 -16.47 4.82
CA PRO A 112 6.73 -16.20 3.83
C PRO A 112 6.23 -16.24 2.38
N GLY A 113 5.06 -16.81 2.14
CA GLY A 113 4.39 -16.85 0.84
C GLY A 113 3.55 -15.62 0.52
N MET A 114 3.58 -14.58 1.36
CA MET A 114 2.90 -13.32 1.14
C MET A 114 3.90 -12.19 0.87
N ALA A 115 3.64 -11.37 -0.15
CA ALA A 115 4.40 -10.15 -0.42
C ALA A 115 3.74 -8.94 0.26
N ALA A 116 4.53 -8.11 0.94
CA ALA A 116 4.13 -6.77 1.33
C ALA A 116 4.32 -5.80 0.15
N CYS A 117 3.47 -4.77 0.08
CA CYS A 117 3.50 -3.72 -0.93
C CYS A 117 3.55 -2.35 -0.27
N ILE A 118 4.70 -1.70 -0.29
CA ILE A 118 4.83 -0.33 0.25
C ILE A 118 4.18 0.67 -0.69
N LYS A 119 3.47 1.67 -0.10
CA LYS A 119 2.63 2.61 -0.86
C LYS A 119 2.49 3.96 -0.15
N HIS A 120 2.24 5.05 -0.89
CA HIS A 120 2.01 5.21 -2.33
C HIS A 120 3.18 6.02 -2.93
N PHE A 121 4.08 5.38 -3.66
CA PHE A 121 5.24 6.06 -4.23
C PHE A 121 4.81 7.18 -5.21
N PRO A 122 5.42 8.38 -5.22
CA PRO A 122 6.63 8.82 -4.48
C PRO A 122 6.35 9.37 -3.07
N GLY A 123 5.15 9.21 -2.55
CA GLY A 123 4.73 9.59 -1.20
C GLY A 123 3.62 10.62 -1.18
N ASP A 124 2.51 10.28 -0.50
CA ASP A 124 1.38 11.17 -0.21
C ASP A 124 1.58 11.85 1.16
N GLY A 125 0.72 12.82 1.51
CA GLY A 125 0.73 13.49 2.81
C GLY A 125 1.25 14.93 2.79
N VAL A 126 1.57 15.49 1.61
CA VAL A 126 2.05 16.87 1.44
C VAL A 126 0.92 17.79 0.99
N ASP A 127 0.10 17.35 0.04
CA ASP A 127 -1.02 18.12 -0.54
C ASP A 127 -2.30 17.95 0.31
N GLU A 128 -3.24 18.87 0.15
CA GLU A 128 -4.60 18.83 0.71
C GLU A 128 -5.60 18.09 -0.19
N ARG A 129 -5.15 17.55 -1.33
CA ARG A 129 -5.98 16.91 -2.34
C ARG A 129 -6.06 15.42 -2.12
N ASP A 130 -7.12 14.84 -2.68
CA ASP A 130 -7.38 13.40 -2.69
C ASP A 130 -7.10 12.83 -4.09
N GLN A 131 -6.11 11.95 -4.22
CA GLN A 131 -5.77 11.31 -5.51
C GLN A 131 -6.91 10.46 -6.11
N HIS A 132 -7.95 10.12 -5.33
CA HIS A 132 -9.14 9.48 -5.87
C HIS A 132 -9.95 10.43 -6.75
N LEU A 133 -9.91 11.74 -6.45
CA LEU A 133 -10.73 12.78 -7.06
C LEU A 133 -9.98 13.65 -8.08
N LEU A 134 -8.66 13.80 -7.91
CA LEU A 134 -7.80 14.60 -8.81
C LEU A 134 -6.32 14.25 -8.53
N PRO A 135 -5.39 14.55 -9.47
CA PRO A 135 -3.96 14.39 -9.19
C PRO A 135 -3.52 15.22 -7.99
N THR A 136 -2.76 14.62 -7.08
CA THR A 136 -2.15 15.28 -5.92
C THR A 136 -0.70 15.63 -6.21
N VAL A 137 -0.11 16.49 -5.38
CA VAL A 137 1.25 17.00 -5.60
C VAL A 137 2.10 16.82 -4.35
N ASN A 138 3.16 16.07 -4.46
CA ASN A 138 4.26 16.10 -3.50
C ASN A 138 5.21 17.23 -3.94
N SER A 139 5.07 18.40 -3.31
CA SER A 139 5.79 19.63 -3.66
C SER A 139 7.13 19.79 -2.94
N LEU A 140 7.64 18.74 -2.32
CA LEU A 140 8.92 18.81 -1.62
C LEU A 140 10.08 19.04 -2.59
N SER A 141 11.09 19.82 -2.13
CA SER A 141 12.35 19.92 -2.86
C SER A 141 13.00 18.55 -2.98
N VAL A 142 13.93 18.41 -3.90
CA VAL A 142 14.69 17.15 -4.11
C VAL A 142 15.35 16.70 -2.82
N GLU A 143 16.08 17.60 -2.14
CA GLU A 143 16.83 17.29 -0.92
C GLU A 143 15.88 16.87 0.23
N LYS A 144 14.74 17.55 0.34
CA LYS A 144 13.74 17.20 1.37
C LYS A 144 13.11 15.86 1.08
N TRP A 145 12.77 15.58 -0.18
CA TRP A 145 12.24 14.29 -0.59
C TRP A 145 13.25 13.16 -0.35
N GLU A 146 14.52 13.34 -0.76
CA GLU A 146 15.58 12.35 -0.58
C GLU A 146 15.84 12.04 0.90
N SER A 147 15.81 13.07 1.76
CA SER A 147 16.02 12.89 3.21
C SER A 147 14.81 12.32 3.96
N THR A 148 13.63 12.24 3.33
CA THR A 148 12.40 11.74 3.94
C THR A 148 11.87 10.51 3.20
N TYR A 149 11.01 10.68 2.20
CA TYR A 149 10.44 9.57 1.41
C TYR A 149 11.53 8.74 0.73
N GLY A 150 12.51 9.38 0.09
CA GLY A 150 13.64 8.70 -0.56
C GLY A 150 14.38 7.79 0.40
N ARG A 151 14.62 8.26 1.63
CA ARG A 151 15.25 7.46 2.69
C ARG A 151 14.36 6.28 3.12
N VAL A 152 13.05 6.49 3.31
CA VAL A 152 12.11 5.42 3.71
C VAL A 152 12.06 4.35 2.62
N TYR A 153 11.81 4.73 1.36
CA TYR A 153 11.78 3.79 0.24
C TYR A 153 13.12 3.08 0.05
N GLY A 154 14.23 3.82 0.04
CA GLY A 154 15.58 3.25 -0.14
C GLY A 154 15.89 2.20 0.91
N LYS A 155 15.63 2.48 2.19
CA LYS A 155 15.90 1.53 3.27
C LYS A 155 15.02 0.28 3.21
N LEU A 156 13.74 0.41 2.86
CA LEU A 156 12.85 -0.75 2.71
C LEU A 156 13.20 -1.58 1.45
N ILE A 157 13.69 -0.94 0.39
CA ILE A 157 14.20 -1.62 -0.81
C ILE A 157 15.48 -2.39 -0.46
N GLU A 158 16.45 -1.79 0.24
CA GLU A 158 17.65 -2.45 0.73
C GLU A 158 17.33 -3.71 1.59
N LYS A 159 16.24 -3.67 2.34
CA LYS A 159 15.73 -4.80 3.14
C LYS A 159 14.94 -5.85 2.34
N GLY A 160 14.80 -5.65 1.04
CA GLY A 160 14.22 -6.63 0.12
C GLY A 160 12.69 -6.64 0.09
N VAL A 161 12.04 -5.47 0.21
CA VAL A 161 10.61 -5.36 -0.12
C VAL A 161 10.39 -5.78 -1.57
N LYS A 162 9.34 -6.58 -1.81
CA LYS A 162 9.15 -7.21 -3.13
C LYS A 162 8.27 -6.40 -4.07
N THR A 163 7.41 -5.53 -3.54
CA THR A 163 6.45 -4.80 -4.38
C THR A 163 6.26 -3.37 -3.91
N VAL A 164 6.07 -2.46 -4.87
CA VAL A 164 5.78 -1.03 -4.65
C VAL A 164 4.53 -0.65 -5.42
N MET A 165 3.60 0.04 -4.76
CA MET A 165 2.45 0.66 -5.41
C MET A 165 2.74 2.13 -5.67
N VAL A 166 2.59 2.53 -6.94
CA VAL A 166 2.82 3.91 -7.39
C VAL A 166 1.50 4.66 -7.44
N GLY A 167 1.42 5.75 -6.68
CA GLY A 167 0.25 6.61 -6.59
C GLY A 167 0.07 7.55 -7.78
N HIS A 168 -1.11 8.19 -7.85
CA HIS A 168 -1.42 9.20 -8.85
C HIS A 168 -0.99 10.58 -8.38
N ILE A 169 0.31 10.69 -8.03
CA ILE A 169 0.92 11.80 -7.33
C ILE A 169 1.99 12.42 -8.21
N LEU A 170 1.89 13.73 -8.47
CA LEU A 170 2.95 14.49 -9.13
C LEU A 170 4.09 14.74 -8.14
N GLN A 171 5.32 14.67 -8.61
CA GLN A 171 6.51 15.14 -7.89
C GLN A 171 7.34 16.01 -8.82
N PRO A 172 7.01 17.32 -8.92
CA PRO A 172 7.56 18.20 -9.94
C PRO A 172 9.08 18.38 -9.84
N GLU A 173 9.59 18.63 -8.63
CA GLU A 173 11.02 18.91 -8.44
C GLU A 173 11.90 17.71 -8.80
N MET A 174 11.49 16.50 -8.43
CA MET A 174 12.22 15.30 -8.81
C MET A 174 12.09 15.03 -10.31
N THR A 175 10.91 15.26 -10.90
CA THR A 175 10.72 15.10 -12.34
C THR A 175 11.62 16.06 -13.12
N ARG A 176 11.77 17.32 -12.70
CA ARG A 176 12.68 18.30 -13.30
C ARG A 176 14.15 17.90 -13.13
N LYS A 177 14.52 17.32 -11.97
CA LYS A 177 15.87 16.78 -11.76
C LYS A 177 16.17 15.63 -12.74
N MET A 178 15.22 14.72 -12.96
CA MET A 178 15.38 13.56 -13.86
C MET A 178 15.31 13.97 -15.34
N CYS A 179 14.58 15.03 -15.68
CA CYS A 179 14.41 15.55 -17.03
C CYS A 179 14.61 17.06 -17.07
N PRO A 180 15.84 17.57 -17.10
CA PRO A 180 16.09 19.00 -17.18
C PRO A 180 15.46 19.64 -18.41
N GLY A 181 14.71 20.72 -18.19
CA GLY A 181 14.02 21.44 -19.25
C GLY A 181 12.60 20.96 -19.57
N ILE A 182 12.10 19.96 -18.85
CA ILE A 182 10.68 19.53 -18.96
C ILE A 182 9.76 20.70 -18.61
N LYS A 183 8.70 20.89 -19.38
CA LYS A 183 7.72 21.93 -19.13
C LYS A 183 6.71 21.49 -18.07
N ASP A 184 6.09 22.44 -17.38
CA ASP A 184 5.15 22.14 -16.29
C ASP A 184 3.95 21.30 -16.75
N GLU A 185 3.43 21.58 -17.96
CA GLU A 185 2.33 20.83 -18.56
C GLU A 185 2.69 19.39 -18.96
N GLU A 186 3.98 19.05 -19.01
CA GLU A 186 4.47 17.71 -19.32
C GLU A 186 4.75 16.87 -18.06
N ILE A 187 4.69 17.50 -16.87
CA ILE A 187 4.88 16.80 -15.60
C ILE A 187 3.64 15.97 -15.31
N LEU A 188 3.80 14.68 -15.22
CA LEU A 188 2.73 13.70 -15.06
C LEU A 188 2.76 13.04 -13.67
N PRO A 189 1.61 12.51 -13.19
CA PRO A 189 1.56 11.69 -11.98
C PRO A 189 2.49 10.49 -12.07
N ALA A 190 3.07 10.08 -10.96
CA ALA A 190 4.08 9.02 -10.90
C ALA A 190 3.64 7.71 -11.59
N SER A 191 2.37 7.34 -11.47
CA SER A 191 1.81 6.14 -12.08
C SER A 191 1.84 6.11 -13.63
N VAL A 192 2.11 7.25 -14.27
CA VAL A 192 2.26 7.38 -15.73
C VAL A 192 3.56 8.12 -16.12
N ASN A 193 4.46 8.31 -15.18
CA ASN A 193 5.70 9.06 -15.32
C ASN A 193 6.92 8.14 -15.29
N ARG A 194 7.58 7.95 -16.46
CA ARG A 194 8.77 7.12 -16.56
C ARG A 194 9.93 7.61 -15.71
N TYR A 195 10.07 8.93 -15.55
CA TYR A 195 11.17 9.52 -14.78
C TYR A 195 11.10 9.12 -13.31
N LEU A 196 9.88 8.99 -12.76
CA LEU A 196 9.69 8.58 -11.38
C LEU A 196 9.72 7.05 -11.22
N MET A 197 9.12 6.28 -12.13
CA MET A 197 9.11 4.80 -12.01
C MET A 197 10.42 4.17 -12.48
N THR A 198 10.91 4.56 -13.66
CA THR A 198 12.09 3.90 -14.25
C THR A 198 13.37 4.58 -13.77
N ASP A 199 13.51 5.90 -13.91
CA ASP A 199 14.80 6.54 -13.67
C ASP A 199 15.06 6.72 -12.15
N LEU A 200 14.03 7.08 -11.35
CA LEU A 200 14.17 7.23 -9.91
C LEU A 200 14.01 5.90 -9.15
N LEU A 201 12.83 5.25 -9.23
CA LEU A 201 12.53 4.08 -8.39
C LEU A 201 13.41 2.87 -8.77
N ARG A 202 13.52 2.55 -10.06
CA ARG A 202 14.40 1.44 -10.49
C ARG A 202 15.87 1.86 -10.57
N GLY A 203 16.14 3.01 -11.21
CA GLY A 203 17.52 3.43 -11.49
C GLY A 203 18.27 3.90 -10.24
N GLN A 204 17.76 4.92 -9.54
CA GLN A 204 18.49 5.52 -8.39
C GLN A 204 18.25 4.76 -7.08
N LEU A 205 17.02 4.32 -6.80
CA LEU A 205 16.72 3.57 -5.58
C LEU A 205 16.97 2.06 -5.72
N GLY A 206 17.31 1.57 -6.93
CA GLY A 206 17.68 0.17 -7.18
C GLY A 206 16.54 -0.84 -7.00
N PHE A 207 15.29 -0.44 -7.19
CA PHE A 207 14.17 -1.35 -7.01
C PHE A 207 14.00 -2.31 -8.19
N GLU A 208 14.25 -3.58 -7.97
CA GLU A 208 14.13 -4.64 -8.99
C GLU A 208 12.79 -5.40 -8.93
N GLY A 209 12.01 -5.20 -7.87
CA GLY A 209 10.75 -5.90 -7.62
C GLY A 209 9.61 -5.47 -8.55
N LEU A 210 8.40 -5.90 -8.23
CA LEU A 210 7.19 -5.63 -9.02
C LEU A 210 6.60 -4.26 -8.69
N ILE A 211 6.37 -3.44 -9.70
CA ILE A 211 5.67 -2.15 -9.60
C ILE A 211 4.20 -2.36 -10.02
N THR A 212 3.27 -1.99 -9.14
CA THR A 212 1.85 -1.87 -9.48
C THR A 212 1.43 -0.41 -9.45
N THR A 213 0.48 -0.02 -10.30
CA THR A 213 -0.20 1.27 -10.13
C THR A 213 -1.11 1.21 -8.92
N ASP A 214 -1.50 2.36 -8.38
CA ASP A 214 -2.74 2.47 -7.61
C ASP A 214 -3.94 2.26 -8.53
N ALA A 215 -5.15 2.26 -7.99
CA ALA A 215 -6.37 1.90 -8.71
C ALA A 215 -6.62 2.80 -9.93
N THR A 216 -6.58 2.24 -11.14
CA THR A 216 -6.73 2.99 -12.40
C THR A 216 -8.12 3.61 -12.63
N PRO A 217 -9.21 3.20 -11.94
CA PRO A 217 -10.47 3.94 -11.97
C PRO A 217 -10.46 5.30 -11.27
N MET A 218 -9.43 5.58 -10.43
CA MET A 218 -9.29 6.87 -9.74
C MET A 218 -9.09 8.01 -10.74
N VAL A 219 -9.67 9.19 -10.45
CA VAL A 219 -9.57 10.35 -11.34
C VAL A 219 -8.12 10.86 -11.44
N GLY A 220 -7.33 10.72 -10.39
CA GLY A 220 -5.90 11.04 -10.43
C GLY A 220 -5.13 10.33 -11.54
N PHE A 221 -5.59 9.13 -11.98
CA PHE A 221 -4.99 8.41 -13.09
C PHE A 221 -5.36 8.97 -14.47
N THR A 222 -6.59 9.43 -14.65
CA THR A 222 -7.13 9.86 -15.94
C THR A 222 -7.37 11.36 -16.05
N GLY A 223 -7.11 12.12 -15.00
CA GLY A 223 -7.43 13.55 -14.95
C GLY A 223 -6.64 14.42 -15.93
N MET A 224 -5.49 13.93 -16.42
CA MET A 224 -4.62 14.69 -17.31
C MET A 224 -4.60 14.16 -18.77
N MET A 225 -5.16 12.99 -19.03
CA MET A 225 -5.15 12.37 -20.37
C MET A 225 -6.25 11.32 -20.51
N SER A 226 -6.46 10.85 -21.74
CA SER A 226 -7.40 9.75 -21.98
C SER A 226 -6.96 8.47 -21.27
N ARG A 227 -7.94 7.65 -20.83
CA ARG A 227 -7.65 6.39 -20.15
C ARG A 227 -6.73 5.47 -20.96
N LYS A 228 -6.98 5.35 -22.26
CA LYS A 228 -6.16 4.53 -23.16
C LYS A 228 -4.70 5.00 -23.19
N GLU A 229 -4.47 6.29 -23.23
CA GLU A 229 -3.13 6.88 -23.17
C GLU A 229 -2.48 6.67 -21.78
N ALA A 230 -3.23 6.86 -20.71
CA ALA A 230 -2.74 6.64 -19.36
C ALA A 230 -2.28 5.19 -19.11
N LEU A 231 -3.07 4.19 -19.59
CA LEU A 231 -2.68 2.78 -19.51
C LEU A 231 -1.38 2.49 -20.27
N ALA A 232 -1.23 3.05 -21.49
CA ALA A 232 -0.01 2.88 -22.27
C ALA A 232 1.20 3.55 -21.60
N LYS A 233 1.03 4.79 -21.11
CA LYS A 233 2.09 5.50 -20.40
C LYS A 233 2.47 4.81 -19.08
N ALA A 234 1.52 4.23 -18.34
CA ALA A 234 1.81 3.46 -17.14
C ALA A 234 2.68 2.24 -17.45
N LEU A 235 2.33 1.45 -18.45
CA LEU A 235 3.14 0.30 -18.88
C LEU A 235 4.53 0.74 -19.34
N MET A 236 4.61 1.68 -20.26
CA MET A 236 5.89 2.17 -20.80
C MET A 236 6.71 2.94 -19.76
N GLY A 237 6.06 3.52 -18.75
CA GLY A 237 6.70 4.20 -17.64
C GLY A 237 7.34 3.28 -16.61
N GLY A 238 7.00 1.98 -16.61
CA GLY A 238 7.62 1.00 -15.72
C GLY A 238 6.67 0.18 -14.85
N ALA A 239 5.35 0.41 -14.91
CA ALA A 239 4.38 -0.39 -14.17
C ALA A 239 4.30 -1.82 -14.75
N ASP A 240 4.34 -2.83 -13.89
CA ASP A 240 4.26 -4.23 -14.28
C ASP A 240 2.84 -4.78 -14.10
N VAL A 241 2.03 -4.13 -13.27
CA VAL A 241 0.61 -4.45 -13.04
C VAL A 241 -0.20 -3.17 -13.06
N LEU A 242 -1.30 -3.19 -13.82
CA LEU A 242 -2.32 -2.15 -13.82
C LEU A 242 -3.43 -2.58 -12.86
N LEU A 243 -3.53 -1.89 -11.72
CA LEU A 243 -4.47 -2.29 -10.67
C LEU A 243 -5.87 -1.81 -11.00
N PHE A 244 -6.79 -2.78 -11.09
CA PHE A 244 -8.18 -2.71 -11.48
C PHE A 244 -8.43 -2.15 -12.89
N CYS A 245 -9.09 -2.96 -13.70
CA CYS A 245 -9.70 -2.50 -14.94
C CYS A 245 -11.00 -1.75 -14.62
N LYS A 246 -11.26 -0.66 -15.30
CA LYS A 246 -12.58 0.00 -15.27
C LYS A 246 -13.59 -0.81 -16.10
N ASN A 247 -13.17 -1.17 -17.30
CA ASN A 247 -13.84 -2.10 -18.21
C ASN A 247 -12.74 -2.97 -18.85
N ILE A 248 -12.76 -4.26 -18.58
CA ILE A 248 -11.66 -5.15 -18.99
C ILE A 248 -11.53 -5.22 -20.51
N ASP A 249 -12.65 -5.26 -21.24
CA ASP A 249 -12.64 -5.39 -22.69
C ASP A 249 -12.09 -4.11 -23.36
N GLU A 250 -12.53 -2.94 -22.88
CA GLU A 250 -12.07 -1.65 -23.38
C GLU A 250 -10.60 -1.40 -23.05
N ASP A 251 -10.17 -1.70 -21.82
CA ASP A 251 -8.80 -1.52 -21.36
C ASP A 251 -7.86 -2.44 -22.15
N TYR A 252 -8.26 -3.71 -22.34
CA TYR A 252 -7.49 -4.68 -23.11
C TYR A 252 -7.39 -4.30 -24.59
N ALA A 253 -8.52 -3.91 -25.21
CA ALA A 253 -8.54 -3.42 -26.58
C ALA A 253 -7.66 -2.17 -26.77
N GLY A 254 -7.68 -1.25 -25.79
CA GLY A 254 -6.83 -0.07 -25.81
C GLY A 254 -5.34 -0.40 -25.75
N ILE A 255 -4.93 -1.29 -24.86
CA ILE A 255 -3.53 -1.73 -24.76
C ILE A 255 -3.09 -2.42 -26.06
N ARG A 256 -3.93 -3.31 -26.62
CA ARG A 256 -3.65 -4.00 -27.87
C ARG A 256 -3.48 -3.04 -29.04
N GLU A 257 -4.36 -2.03 -29.17
CA GLU A 257 -4.24 -1.00 -30.20
C GLU A 257 -2.89 -0.24 -30.10
N TYR A 258 -2.45 0.10 -28.89
CA TYR A 258 -1.18 0.81 -28.70
C TYR A 258 0.04 -0.09 -28.94
N LEU A 259 -0.09 -1.39 -28.69
CA LEU A 259 0.92 -2.38 -29.07
C LEU A 259 1.04 -2.49 -30.59
N GLU A 260 -0.09 -2.62 -31.31
CA GLU A 260 -0.12 -2.68 -32.77
C GLU A 260 0.44 -1.43 -33.45
N LYS A 261 0.27 -0.26 -32.78
CA LYS A 261 0.85 1.03 -33.23
C LYS A 261 2.31 1.24 -32.78
N GLY A 262 2.93 0.28 -32.12
CA GLY A 262 4.31 0.37 -31.62
C GLY A 262 4.50 1.41 -30.49
N ARG A 263 3.42 1.84 -29.83
CA ARG A 263 3.48 2.76 -28.68
C ARG A 263 3.71 2.02 -27.35
N ILE A 264 3.37 0.74 -27.31
CA ILE A 264 3.79 -0.21 -26.28
C ILE A 264 4.67 -1.23 -26.99
N THR A 265 5.81 -1.60 -26.39
CA THR A 265 6.71 -2.57 -27.00
C THR A 265 6.53 -3.96 -26.36
N MET A 266 6.79 -5.02 -27.14
CA MET A 266 6.75 -6.39 -26.60
C MET A 266 7.80 -6.60 -25.53
N GLU A 267 9.00 -6.02 -25.68
CA GLU A 267 10.07 -6.10 -24.69
C GLU A 267 9.60 -5.59 -23.34
N ARG A 268 8.83 -4.47 -23.31
CA ARG A 268 8.29 -3.93 -22.06
C ARG A 268 7.21 -4.84 -21.46
N ILE A 269 6.39 -5.47 -22.29
CA ILE A 269 5.40 -6.48 -21.85
C ILE A 269 6.14 -7.69 -21.25
N ASP A 270 7.16 -8.20 -21.93
CA ASP A 270 7.95 -9.35 -21.47
C ASP A 270 8.64 -9.06 -20.13
N GLU A 271 9.21 -7.87 -19.97
CA GLU A 271 9.78 -7.42 -18.68
C GLU A 271 8.73 -7.43 -17.55
N ALA A 272 7.51 -6.93 -17.80
CA ALA A 272 6.44 -6.93 -16.82
C ALA A 272 6.03 -8.35 -16.43
N VAL A 273 5.88 -9.22 -17.42
CA VAL A 273 5.55 -10.64 -17.21
C VAL A 273 6.65 -11.34 -16.44
N MET A 274 7.91 -11.11 -16.77
CA MET A 274 9.05 -11.69 -16.06
C MET A 274 9.07 -11.31 -14.58
N ARG A 275 8.81 -10.04 -14.23
CA ARG A 275 8.73 -9.60 -12.83
C ARG A 275 7.54 -10.21 -12.10
N GLN A 276 6.39 -10.34 -12.76
CA GLN A 276 5.23 -11.04 -12.18
C GLN A 276 5.54 -12.51 -11.91
N LEU A 277 6.19 -13.21 -12.85
CA LEU A 277 6.59 -14.60 -12.68
C LEU A 277 7.66 -14.73 -11.58
N ALA A 278 8.65 -13.84 -11.53
CA ALA A 278 9.67 -13.82 -10.49
C ALA A 278 9.05 -13.64 -9.10
N LEU A 279 8.07 -12.73 -8.94
CA LEU A 279 7.33 -12.57 -7.70
C LEU A 279 6.63 -13.87 -7.33
N LYS A 280 5.87 -14.50 -8.24
CA LYS A 280 5.16 -15.77 -8.00
C LYS A 280 6.11 -16.89 -7.59
N VAL A 281 7.30 -16.97 -8.21
CA VAL A 281 8.34 -17.93 -7.84
C VAL A 281 8.88 -17.63 -6.44
N SER A 282 9.19 -16.36 -6.13
CA SER A 282 9.71 -15.96 -4.82
C SER A 282 8.73 -16.22 -3.65
N LEU A 283 7.42 -16.29 -3.96
CA LEU A 283 6.35 -16.66 -3.02
C LEU A 283 6.04 -18.17 -3.04
N LYS A 284 6.80 -18.96 -3.81
CA LYS A 284 6.64 -20.41 -3.99
C LYS A 284 5.24 -20.84 -4.46
N LEU A 285 4.53 -19.98 -5.19
CA LEU A 285 3.16 -20.28 -5.63
C LEU A 285 3.11 -21.48 -6.58
N HIS A 286 4.12 -21.69 -7.42
CA HIS A 286 4.26 -22.86 -8.29
C HIS A 286 4.42 -24.16 -7.51
N GLU A 287 5.16 -24.14 -6.36
CA GLU A 287 5.28 -25.29 -5.47
C GLU A 287 3.95 -25.56 -4.76
N LYS A 288 3.28 -24.51 -4.24
CA LYS A 288 1.94 -24.60 -3.65
C LYS A 288 0.93 -25.20 -4.63
N GLN A 289 0.99 -24.80 -5.92
CA GLN A 289 0.12 -25.35 -6.97
C GLN A 289 0.40 -26.83 -7.21
N LYS A 290 1.66 -27.22 -7.37
CA LYS A 290 2.08 -28.61 -7.55
C LYS A 290 1.62 -29.51 -6.39
N ASN A 291 1.64 -28.99 -5.18
CA ASN A 291 1.27 -29.72 -3.97
C ASN A 291 -0.21 -29.59 -3.58
N ASN A 292 -1.05 -28.92 -4.42
CA ASN A 292 -2.46 -28.63 -4.15
C ASN A 292 -2.72 -27.82 -2.85
N THR A 293 -1.76 -26.96 -2.45
CA THR A 293 -1.84 -26.15 -1.22
C THR A 293 -2.05 -24.66 -1.49
N LEU A 294 -2.45 -24.28 -2.71
CA LEU A 294 -2.80 -22.87 -3.05
C LEU A 294 -4.04 -22.40 -2.29
N VAL A 295 -4.98 -23.30 -2.04
CA VAL A 295 -6.19 -23.01 -1.28
C VAL A 295 -5.99 -23.60 0.11
N PRO A 296 -5.92 -22.76 1.16
CA PRO A 296 -5.79 -23.25 2.53
C PRO A 296 -6.96 -24.16 2.92
N GLU A 297 -6.72 -25.11 3.82
CA GLU A 297 -7.76 -25.94 4.38
C GLU A 297 -8.73 -25.12 5.24
N LYS A 298 -9.94 -25.63 5.49
CA LYS A 298 -10.98 -24.90 6.24
C LYS A 298 -10.53 -24.56 7.67
N GLU A 299 -9.73 -25.39 8.25
CA GLU A 299 -9.18 -25.24 9.60
C GLU A 299 -8.28 -24.00 9.73
N ALA A 300 -7.62 -23.60 8.65
CA ALA A 300 -6.83 -22.35 8.62
C ALA A 300 -7.70 -21.11 8.92
N LEU A 301 -8.99 -21.15 8.59
CA LEU A 301 -9.91 -20.03 8.86
C LEU A 301 -10.17 -19.81 10.36
N LEU A 302 -9.84 -20.76 11.23
CA LEU A 302 -9.99 -20.62 12.69
C LEU A 302 -9.09 -19.53 13.29
N VAL A 303 -8.05 -19.10 12.57
CA VAL A 303 -7.17 -18.00 13.00
C VAL A 303 -7.83 -16.63 12.84
N ILE A 304 -8.86 -16.50 11.99
CA ILE A 304 -9.53 -15.24 11.70
C ILE A 304 -10.30 -14.77 12.94
N GLY A 305 -9.94 -13.60 13.46
CA GLY A 305 -10.55 -13.03 14.66
C GLY A 305 -10.31 -13.86 15.93
N CYS A 306 -9.25 -14.67 15.97
CA CYS A 306 -8.96 -15.52 17.13
C CYS A 306 -8.67 -14.68 18.39
N LYS A 307 -8.78 -15.34 19.56
CA LYS A 307 -8.60 -14.67 20.85
C LYS A 307 -7.22 -14.01 20.98
N GLU A 308 -6.15 -14.66 20.52
CA GLU A 308 -4.79 -14.10 20.58
C GLU A 308 -4.72 -12.77 19.83
N HIS A 309 -5.26 -12.70 18.61
CA HIS A 309 -5.28 -11.48 17.80
C HIS A 309 -6.14 -10.39 18.43
N ALA A 310 -7.29 -10.75 19.01
CA ALA A 310 -8.15 -9.81 19.74
C ALA A 310 -7.44 -9.25 21.00
N ASP A 311 -6.73 -10.09 21.74
CA ASP A 311 -5.95 -9.67 22.92
C ASP A 311 -4.82 -8.71 22.52
N TRP A 312 -4.09 -8.97 21.41
CA TRP A 312 -3.08 -8.06 20.89
C TRP A 312 -3.66 -6.74 20.43
N ALA A 313 -4.81 -6.77 19.75
CA ALA A 313 -5.50 -5.55 19.30
C ALA A 313 -5.93 -4.69 20.51
N LYS A 314 -6.45 -5.34 21.56
CA LYS A 314 -6.81 -4.66 22.79
C LYS A 314 -5.59 -4.04 23.49
N GLU A 315 -4.48 -4.78 23.60
CA GLU A 315 -3.24 -4.27 24.18
C GLU A 315 -2.73 -3.04 23.42
N CYS A 316 -2.73 -3.10 22.08
CA CYS A 316 -2.35 -1.96 21.24
C CYS A 316 -3.27 -0.75 21.51
N ALA A 317 -4.58 -0.96 21.55
CA ALA A 317 -5.54 0.11 21.81
C ALA A 317 -5.33 0.75 23.20
N ASP A 318 -5.14 -0.06 24.23
CA ASP A 318 -4.89 0.42 25.59
C ASP A 318 -3.59 1.27 25.67
N LYS A 319 -2.51 0.83 25.00
CA LYS A 319 -1.23 1.53 24.96
C LYS A 319 -1.25 2.80 24.10
N ALA A 320 -2.12 2.85 23.09
CA ALA A 320 -2.21 3.99 22.17
C ALA A 320 -2.94 5.20 22.75
N ILE A 321 -3.60 5.04 23.91
CA ILE A 321 -4.35 6.15 24.52
C ILE A 321 -3.39 7.26 24.91
N THR A 322 -3.58 8.43 24.30
CA THR A 322 -2.69 9.58 24.46
C THR A 322 -3.41 10.75 25.11
N LEU A 323 -2.92 11.19 26.27
CA LEU A 323 -3.42 12.40 26.93
C LEU A 323 -2.84 13.64 26.24
N VAL A 324 -3.56 14.21 25.29
CA VAL A 324 -3.11 15.38 24.51
C VAL A 324 -3.19 16.66 25.34
N LYS A 325 -4.21 16.80 26.19
CA LYS A 325 -4.43 18.03 26.98
C LYS A 325 -5.32 17.75 28.20
N ASP A 326 -4.87 18.16 29.39
CA ASP A 326 -5.66 18.18 30.64
C ASP A 326 -5.24 19.35 31.54
N ASN A 327 -5.45 20.57 31.04
CA ASN A 327 -5.05 21.81 31.77
C ASN A 327 -5.75 21.95 33.12
N GLN A 328 -6.95 21.39 33.25
CA GLN A 328 -7.75 21.49 34.49
C GLN A 328 -7.57 20.29 35.44
N LYS A 329 -6.73 19.34 35.07
CA LYS A 329 -6.48 18.09 35.83
C LYS A 329 -7.79 17.37 36.19
N LEU A 330 -8.66 17.21 35.19
CA LEU A 330 -9.97 16.56 35.37
C LEU A 330 -9.88 15.04 35.45
N LEU A 331 -8.82 14.46 34.91
CA LEU A 331 -8.58 13.03 34.94
C LEU A 331 -7.82 12.59 36.20
N PRO A 332 -8.10 11.39 36.77
CA PRO A 332 -9.24 10.53 36.42
C PRO A 332 -10.57 11.13 36.86
N ILE A 333 -11.63 10.89 36.07
CA ILE A 333 -13.00 11.28 36.46
C ILE A 333 -13.42 10.50 37.71
N SER A 334 -13.91 11.21 38.71
CA SER A 334 -14.31 10.62 39.99
C SER A 334 -15.78 10.97 40.32
N PRO A 335 -16.63 10.00 40.69
CA PRO A 335 -18.00 10.28 41.14
C PRO A 335 -18.10 11.24 42.31
N ALA A 336 -17.05 11.30 43.15
CA ALA A 336 -16.99 12.23 44.27
C ALA A 336 -16.89 13.70 43.81
N ARG A 337 -16.15 13.95 42.72
CA ARG A 337 -15.89 15.30 42.19
C ARG A 337 -16.80 15.65 41.02
N THR A 338 -17.21 14.66 40.21
CA THR A 338 -17.95 14.88 38.96
C THR A 338 -19.34 14.28 39.07
N LYS A 339 -20.33 15.11 39.33
CA LYS A 339 -21.73 14.69 39.54
C LYS A 339 -22.54 14.56 38.27
N ARG A 340 -22.11 15.19 37.18
CA ARG A 340 -22.79 15.17 35.89
C ARG A 340 -21.76 15.02 34.78
N ILE A 341 -22.03 14.10 33.86
CA ILE A 341 -21.22 13.87 32.65
C ILE A 341 -22.14 14.01 31.46
N ARG A 342 -21.73 14.83 30.49
CA ARG A 342 -22.38 14.87 29.17
C ARG A 342 -21.51 14.10 28.19
N ILE A 343 -22.09 13.10 27.52
CA ILE A 343 -21.45 12.37 26.42
C ILE A 343 -22.05 12.88 25.11
N THR A 344 -21.21 13.32 24.20
CA THR A 344 -21.61 13.70 22.84
C THR A 344 -20.90 12.77 21.88
N ILE A 345 -21.68 12.01 21.10
CA ILE A 345 -21.18 11.11 20.08
C ILE A 345 -21.27 11.84 18.74
N LEU A 346 -20.14 11.91 18.03
CA LEU A 346 -20.08 12.46 16.67
C LEU A 346 -19.89 11.29 15.71
N GLY A 347 -20.85 11.07 14.81
CA GLY A 347 -20.85 9.97 13.85
C GLY A 347 -22.25 9.36 13.71
N GLU A 348 -22.37 8.39 12.80
CA GLU A 348 -23.61 7.60 12.67
C GLU A 348 -23.59 6.48 13.72
N GLU A 349 -24.74 6.26 14.37
CA GLU A 349 -24.97 5.05 15.15
C GLU A 349 -24.98 3.85 14.17
N LYS A 350 -24.12 2.86 14.42
CA LYS A 350 -24.13 1.57 13.71
C LYS A 350 -24.99 0.57 14.47
#